data_a322e44cd8b8140c2e9ea37824fe8802
#
_entry.id   a322e44cd8b8140c2e9ea37824fe8802
#
_cell.length_a   1.000
_cell.length_b   1.000
_cell.length_c   1.000
_cell.angle_alpha   90.00
_cell.angle_beta   90.00
_cell.angle_gamma   90.00
#
_symmetry.space_group_name_H-M   'P 1'
#
loop_
_entity.id
_entity.type
_entity.pdbx_description
1 polymer ?
#
loop_
_entity_poly.entity_id
_entity_poly.type
_entity_poly.pdbx_seq_one_letter_code
_entity_poly.pdbx_strand_id
1 'polypeptide(L)'
;GPADPLTMADVDLIVKNSAASLSSNTLVIAVTDREGNVLAVFRKPNAPDSVRVLLAERFLDVSANELAISLARTGAFFSNDQAPLSSRTVRFISRKHFPPTFDSSGRAVGVKNTASGALWDIEHTNRGCELTTDYTPGSQISASKSLDRSGPGLGIATFPGGVPLYMKNKLVGGVGVCGVNPDQAE
;
A
#
# COMPACT_ATOMS: atom_id res chain seq x y z
N GLY A 1 0.51 -19.35 -18.55
CA GLY A 1 1.81 -19.57 -17.92
C GLY A 1 2.06 -18.56 -16.81
N PRO A 2 3.03 -18.75 -15.92
CA PRO A 2 3.44 -17.75 -14.96
C PRO A 2 3.92 -16.49 -15.66
N ALA A 3 3.86 -15.36 -14.98
CA ALA A 3 4.40 -14.09 -15.49
C ALA A 3 5.94 -14.17 -15.55
N ASP A 4 6.54 -13.52 -16.53
CA ASP A 4 7.98 -13.32 -16.53
C ASP A 4 8.37 -12.43 -15.35
N PRO A 5 9.47 -12.69 -14.66
CA PRO A 5 9.91 -11.84 -13.55
C PRO A 5 10.36 -10.46 -14.10
N LEU A 6 10.18 -9.42 -13.27
CA LEU A 6 10.71 -8.10 -13.58
C LEU A 6 12.24 -8.13 -13.65
N THR A 7 12.79 -7.60 -14.73
CA THR A 7 14.24 -7.42 -14.88
C THR A 7 14.71 -6.14 -14.20
N MET A 8 16.01 -5.99 -13.98
CA MET A 8 16.58 -4.74 -13.47
C MET A 8 16.25 -3.54 -14.37
N ALA A 9 16.23 -3.73 -15.68
CA ALA A 9 15.89 -2.68 -16.64
C ALA A 9 14.42 -2.26 -16.52
N ASP A 10 13.50 -3.21 -16.29
CA ASP A 10 12.09 -2.92 -16.05
C ASP A 10 11.91 -2.11 -14.76
N VAL A 11 12.56 -2.53 -13.69
CA VAL A 11 12.50 -1.83 -12.39
C VAL A 11 13.05 -0.41 -12.49
N ASP A 12 14.19 -0.22 -13.17
CA ASP A 12 14.78 1.10 -13.41
C ASP A 12 13.84 2.01 -14.22
N LEU A 13 13.21 1.48 -15.25
CA LEU A 13 12.23 2.21 -16.06
C LEU A 13 10.98 2.61 -15.24
N ILE A 14 10.47 1.70 -14.41
CA ILE A 14 9.33 1.97 -13.52
C ILE A 14 9.66 3.10 -12.56
N VAL A 15 10.82 3.02 -11.89
CA VAL A 15 11.27 4.04 -10.94
C VAL A 15 11.44 5.39 -11.64
N LYS A 16 12.10 5.45 -12.79
CA LYS A 16 12.30 6.68 -13.58
C LYS A 16 10.98 7.32 -14.00
N ASN A 17 10.06 6.52 -14.54
CA ASN A 17 8.75 7.03 -14.96
C ASN A 17 7.94 7.53 -13.76
N SER A 18 7.90 6.80 -12.66
CA SER A 18 7.22 7.22 -11.43
C SER A 18 7.85 8.50 -10.86
N ALA A 19 9.17 8.60 -10.86
CA ALA A 19 9.86 9.80 -10.39
C ALA A 19 9.63 11.03 -11.29
N ALA A 20 9.43 10.82 -12.59
CA ALA A 20 9.17 11.88 -13.56
C ALA A 20 7.71 12.32 -13.60
N SER A 21 6.77 11.49 -13.11
CA SER A 21 5.33 11.78 -13.16
C SER A 21 4.91 12.99 -12.32
N LEU A 22 5.69 13.32 -11.27
CA LEU A 22 5.46 14.46 -10.40
C LEU A 22 6.74 15.29 -10.24
N SER A 23 6.61 16.61 -10.32
CA SER A 23 7.72 17.54 -10.13
C SER A 23 8.21 17.65 -8.67
N SER A 24 7.45 17.13 -7.71
CA SER A 24 7.83 17.16 -6.29
C SER A 24 9.17 16.47 -6.04
N ASN A 25 9.99 17.05 -5.17
CA ASN A 25 11.28 16.50 -4.73
C ASN A 25 11.19 15.64 -3.46
N THR A 26 9.98 15.35 -2.99
CA THR A 26 9.73 14.63 -1.73
C THR A 26 9.30 13.18 -1.91
N LEU A 27 9.27 12.68 -3.15
CA LEU A 27 8.80 11.33 -3.45
C LEU A 27 9.69 10.24 -2.87
N VAL A 28 9.05 9.22 -2.32
CA VAL A 28 9.62 7.90 -2.05
C VAL A 28 8.86 6.89 -2.90
N ILE A 29 9.57 6.08 -3.66
CA ILE A 29 9.01 5.12 -4.62
C ILE A 29 9.59 3.75 -4.29
N ALA A 30 8.74 2.75 -4.14
CA ALA A 30 9.15 1.36 -3.98
C ALA A 30 8.54 0.49 -5.07
N VAL A 31 9.28 -0.52 -5.49
CA VAL A 31 8.83 -1.55 -6.43
C VAL A 31 8.99 -2.90 -5.78
N THR A 32 7.94 -3.71 -5.84
CA THR A 32 7.96 -5.10 -5.36
C THR A 32 7.59 -6.04 -6.49
N ASP A 33 8.05 -7.28 -6.41
CA ASP A 33 7.51 -8.35 -7.24
C ASP A 33 6.14 -8.80 -6.72
N ARG A 34 5.57 -9.81 -7.40
CA ARG A 34 4.25 -10.36 -7.03
C ARG A 34 4.24 -11.04 -5.65
N GLU A 35 5.37 -11.53 -5.18
CA GLU A 35 5.53 -12.17 -3.87
C GLU A 35 5.78 -11.14 -2.75
N GLY A 36 5.91 -9.87 -3.09
CA GLY A 36 6.17 -8.78 -2.16
C GLY A 36 7.64 -8.58 -1.82
N ASN A 37 8.55 -9.24 -2.54
CA ASN A 37 9.98 -8.98 -2.39
C ASN A 37 10.31 -7.58 -2.91
N VAL A 38 11.11 -6.84 -2.15
CA VAL A 38 11.51 -5.48 -2.50
C VAL A 38 12.56 -5.54 -3.60
N LEU A 39 12.25 -4.96 -4.76
CA LEU A 39 13.16 -4.89 -5.91
C LEU A 39 13.91 -3.56 -5.93
N ALA A 40 13.26 -2.47 -5.55
CA ALA A 40 13.89 -1.15 -5.45
C ALA A 40 13.17 -0.26 -4.44
N VAL A 41 13.93 0.64 -3.82
CA VAL A 41 13.41 1.82 -3.10
C VAL A 41 14.21 3.02 -3.57
N PHE A 42 13.52 4.02 -4.09
CA PHE A 42 14.11 5.27 -4.57
C PHE A 42 13.56 6.44 -3.78
N ARG A 43 14.44 7.37 -3.43
CA ARG A 43 14.09 8.60 -2.69
C ARG A 43 14.56 9.81 -3.46
N LYS A 44 13.67 10.78 -3.66
CA LYS A 44 14.09 12.10 -4.15
C LYS A 44 14.84 12.88 -3.06
N PRO A 45 15.61 13.91 -3.43
CA PRO A 45 16.55 14.57 -2.49
C PRO A 45 15.94 15.10 -1.19
N ASN A 46 14.68 15.54 -1.23
CA ASN A 46 13.98 16.09 -0.06
C ASN A 46 12.89 15.15 0.47
N ALA A 47 12.99 13.85 0.17
CA ALA A 47 12.04 12.88 0.68
C ALA A 47 12.09 12.79 2.21
N PRO A 48 10.93 12.83 2.89
CA PRO A 48 10.89 12.75 4.35
C PRO A 48 11.29 11.37 4.84
N ASP A 49 11.89 11.27 6.03
CA ASP A 49 12.20 9.97 6.64
C ASP A 49 10.93 9.27 7.16
N SER A 50 9.98 10.05 7.63
CA SER A 50 8.69 9.55 8.09
C SER A 50 7.53 10.35 7.51
N VAL A 51 6.39 9.72 7.40
CA VAL A 51 5.13 10.34 6.98
C VAL A 51 4.04 9.98 7.97
N ARG A 52 3.17 10.95 8.23
CA ARG A 52 2.01 10.75 9.08
C ARG A 52 0.84 10.25 8.25
N VAL A 53 0.34 9.08 8.58
CA VAL A 53 -0.72 8.42 7.84
C VAL A 53 -1.84 7.97 8.75
N LEU A 54 -3.05 7.87 8.21
CA LEU A 54 -4.20 7.29 8.89
C LEU A 54 -4.33 5.83 8.48
N LEU A 55 -3.92 4.94 9.36
CA LEU A 55 -4.06 3.50 9.20
C LEU A 55 -4.91 2.95 10.33
N ALA A 56 -5.87 2.10 10.01
CA ALA A 56 -6.77 1.49 11.00
C ALA A 56 -7.37 2.51 11.98
N GLU A 57 -7.87 3.62 11.45
CA GLU A 57 -8.48 4.73 12.22
C GLU A 57 -7.52 5.43 13.21
N ARG A 58 -6.21 5.20 13.09
CA ARG A 58 -5.18 5.85 13.90
C ARG A 58 -4.21 6.64 13.04
N PHE A 59 -3.82 7.83 13.52
CA PHE A 59 -2.70 8.56 12.93
C PHE A 59 -1.39 7.99 13.46
N LEU A 60 -0.57 7.50 12.55
CA LEU A 60 0.75 6.91 12.84
C LEU A 60 1.81 7.66 12.04
N ASP A 61 2.96 7.86 12.67
CA ASP A 61 4.18 8.28 11.98
C ASP A 61 4.94 7.01 11.61
N VAL A 62 5.07 6.76 10.31
CA VAL A 62 5.70 5.56 9.77
C VAL A 62 6.87 5.93 8.88
N SER A 63 7.87 5.05 8.79
CA SER A 63 8.97 5.22 7.84
C SER A 63 8.41 5.37 6.43
N ALA A 64 8.85 6.39 5.70
CA ALA A 64 8.40 6.64 4.33
C ALA A 64 8.81 5.48 3.39
N ASN A 65 9.97 4.87 3.61
CA ASN A 65 10.39 3.70 2.85
C ASN A 65 9.46 2.51 3.10
N GLU A 66 9.16 2.21 4.37
CA GLU A 66 8.27 1.11 4.74
C GLU A 66 6.86 1.34 4.24
N LEU A 67 6.37 2.58 4.25
CA LEU A 67 5.06 2.91 3.69
C LEU A 67 5.04 2.64 2.18
N ALA A 68 6.02 3.14 1.43
CA ALA A 68 6.08 2.91 -0.02
C ALA A 68 6.13 1.41 -0.36
N ILE A 69 6.92 0.63 0.38
CA ILE A 69 6.99 -0.84 0.23
C ILE A 69 5.64 -1.49 0.51
N SER A 70 4.98 -1.10 1.60
CA SER A 70 3.68 -1.66 1.99
C SER A 70 2.58 -1.32 0.99
N LEU A 71 2.61 -0.13 0.42
CA LEU A 71 1.69 0.28 -0.65
C LEU A 71 1.92 -0.54 -1.93
N ALA A 72 3.17 -0.76 -2.31
CA ALA A 72 3.52 -1.62 -3.45
C ALA A 72 3.01 -3.06 -3.25
N ARG A 73 3.22 -3.62 -2.05
CA ARG A 73 2.69 -4.95 -1.70
C ARG A 73 1.18 -5.01 -1.79
N THR A 74 0.47 -4.00 -1.34
CA THR A 74 -0.99 -3.95 -1.43
C THR A 74 -1.45 -4.03 -2.88
N GLY A 75 -0.85 -3.27 -3.77
CA GLY A 75 -1.13 -3.34 -5.21
C GLY A 75 -0.85 -4.74 -5.78
N ALA A 76 0.27 -5.35 -5.40
CA ALA A 76 0.67 -6.67 -5.88
C ALA A 76 -0.23 -7.80 -5.35
N PHE A 77 -0.62 -7.77 -4.07
CA PHE A 77 -1.30 -8.91 -3.41
C PHE A 77 -2.80 -8.95 -3.68
N PHE A 78 -3.44 -7.80 -3.77
CA PHE A 78 -4.90 -7.73 -3.94
C PHE A 78 -5.34 -7.66 -5.40
N SER A 79 -4.40 -7.59 -6.33
CA SER A 79 -4.67 -7.60 -7.76
C SER A 79 -4.51 -8.99 -8.37
N ASN A 80 -5.10 -9.20 -9.53
CA ASN A 80 -4.87 -10.37 -10.38
C ASN A 80 -4.83 -9.96 -11.85
N ASP A 81 -4.63 -10.89 -12.76
CA ASP A 81 -4.49 -10.62 -14.20
C ASP A 81 -5.73 -9.93 -14.82
N GLN A 82 -6.88 -9.97 -14.17
CA GLN A 82 -8.14 -9.43 -14.69
C GLN A 82 -8.69 -8.27 -13.87
N ALA A 83 -8.25 -8.12 -12.62
CA ALA A 83 -8.79 -7.15 -11.68
C ALA A 83 -7.65 -6.38 -10.98
N PRO A 84 -7.26 -5.21 -11.51
CA PRO A 84 -6.34 -4.33 -10.85
C PRO A 84 -7.02 -3.65 -9.66
N LEU A 85 -6.38 -3.69 -8.50
CA LEU A 85 -6.81 -2.99 -7.30
C LEU A 85 -5.69 -2.09 -6.79
N SER A 86 -5.94 -0.79 -6.72
CA SER A 86 -5.05 0.12 -6.04
C SER A 86 -5.22 0.04 -4.52
N SER A 87 -4.24 0.53 -3.78
CA SER A 87 -4.32 0.58 -2.32
C SER A 87 -5.49 1.43 -1.83
N ARG A 88 -5.89 2.47 -2.57
CA ARG A 88 -7.10 3.26 -2.32
C ARG A 88 -8.36 2.41 -2.44
N THR A 89 -8.46 1.60 -3.49
CA THR A 89 -9.61 0.71 -3.69
C THR A 89 -9.69 -0.32 -2.58
N VAL A 90 -8.56 -0.93 -2.20
CA VAL A 90 -8.48 -1.87 -1.07
C VAL A 90 -8.94 -1.19 0.22
N ARG A 91 -8.49 0.05 0.49
CA ARG A 91 -8.96 0.84 1.62
C ARG A 91 -10.48 1.04 1.61
N PHE A 92 -11.04 1.38 0.45
CA PHE A 92 -12.47 1.63 0.32
C PHE A 92 -13.30 0.38 0.64
N ILE A 93 -12.93 -0.78 0.08
CA ILE A 93 -13.67 -2.04 0.29
C ILE A 93 -13.42 -2.65 1.67
N SER A 94 -12.35 -2.26 2.37
CA SER A 94 -12.03 -2.70 3.73
C SER A 94 -12.62 -1.81 4.83
N ARG A 95 -13.42 -0.80 4.48
CA ARG A 95 -14.06 0.07 5.46
C ARG A 95 -15.11 -0.66 6.27
N LYS A 96 -15.25 -0.24 7.52
CA LYS A 96 -16.38 -0.61 8.36
C LYS A 96 -17.68 -0.25 7.64
N HIS A 97 -18.63 -1.15 7.62
CA HIS A 97 -19.92 -0.95 6.94
C HIS A 97 -19.79 -0.68 5.44
N PHE A 98 -19.11 -1.56 4.72
CA PHE A 98 -19.10 -1.54 3.26
C PHE A 98 -20.41 -2.16 2.69
N PRO A 99 -21.06 -1.58 1.66
CA PRO A 99 -20.72 -0.33 0.99
C PRO A 99 -20.95 0.89 1.90
N PRO A 100 -20.06 1.89 1.83
CA PRO A 100 -20.24 3.10 2.63
C PRO A 100 -21.41 3.94 2.10
N THR A 101 -22.14 4.56 3.03
CA THR A 101 -23.06 5.65 2.74
C THR A 101 -22.49 6.95 3.29
N PHE A 102 -23.05 8.08 2.86
CA PHE A 102 -22.64 9.39 3.32
C PHE A 102 -23.82 10.13 3.96
N ASP A 103 -23.57 10.81 5.06
CA ASP A 103 -24.53 11.71 5.65
C ASP A 103 -24.62 13.05 4.90
N SER A 104 -25.51 13.93 5.34
CA SER A 104 -25.73 15.25 4.72
C SER A 104 -24.51 16.17 4.77
N SER A 105 -23.51 15.87 5.61
CA SER A 105 -22.24 16.58 5.70
C SER A 105 -21.13 16.00 4.83
N GLY A 106 -21.42 14.92 4.08
CA GLY A 106 -20.45 14.20 3.26
C GLY A 106 -19.55 13.24 4.05
N ARG A 107 -19.85 13.00 5.33
CA ARG A 107 -19.09 12.06 6.15
C ARG A 107 -19.50 10.62 5.83
N ALA A 108 -18.54 9.73 5.65
CA ALA A 108 -18.81 8.31 5.48
C ALA A 108 -19.33 7.69 6.79
N VAL A 109 -20.56 7.22 6.77
CA VAL A 109 -21.25 6.65 7.97
C VAL A 109 -21.55 5.17 7.83
N GLY A 110 -21.40 4.60 6.65
CA GLY A 110 -21.79 3.23 6.36
C GLY A 110 -23.29 2.98 6.39
N VAL A 111 -23.69 1.75 6.16
CA VAL A 111 -25.10 1.34 6.25
C VAL A 111 -25.43 1.11 7.71
N LYS A 112 -26.48 1.78 8.18
CA LYS A 112 -26.92 1.69 9.59
C LYS A 112 -27.25 0.23 9.94
N ASN A 113 -26.78 -0.21 11.10
CA ASN A 113 -27.00 -1.55 11.65
C ASN A 113 -26.38 -2.71 10.87
N THR A 114 -25.46 -2.45 9.95
CA THR A 114 -24.67 -3.51 9.35
C THR A 114 -23.44 -3.84 10.18
N ALA A 115 -23.09 -5.11 10.25
CA ALA A 115 -21.81 -5.54 10.79
C ALA A 115 -20.64 -5.01 9.93
N SER A 116 -19.44 -5.04 10.48
CA SER A 116 -18.24 -4.82 9.67
C SER A 116 -18.19 -5.80 8.51
N GLY A 117 -17.81 -5.34 7.33
CA GLY A 117 -17.65 -6.19 6.16
C GLY A 117 -16.55 -7.24 6.38
N ALA A 118 -16.63 -8.33 5.62
CA ALA A 118 -15.63 -9.41 5.70
C ALA A 118 -14.19 -8.95 5.41
N LEU A 119 -14.03 -7.83 4.70
CA LEU A 119 -12.73 -7.24 4.38
C LEU A 119 -12.24 -6.23 5.42
N TRP A 120 -13.01 -5.97 6.47
CA TRP A 120 -12.65 -5.06 7.56
C TRP A 120 -11.26 -5.36 8.16
N ASP A 121 -10.95 -6.63 8.30
CA ASP A 121 -9.71 -7.08 8.90
C ASP A 121 -8.46 -6.81 8.06
N ILE A 122 -8.59 -6.48 6.78
CA ILE A 122 -7.44 -6.18 5.93
C ILE A 122 -6.60 -5.03 6.51
N GLU A 123 -7.25 -3.97 6.96
CA GLU A 123 -6.57 -2.82 7.57
C GLU A 123 -6.56 -2.89 9.11
N HIS A 124 -7.53 -3.58 9.70
CA HIS A 124 -7.79 -3.54 11.14
C HIS A 124 -7.34 -4.80 11.88
N THR A 125 -6.78 -5.77 11.19
CA THR A 125 -6.27 -7.00 11.81
C THR A 125 -5.33 -6.65 12.95
N ASN A 126 -5.65 -7.13 14.13
CA ASN A 126 -4.93 -6.91 15.39
C ASN A 126 -4.81 -5.45 15.85
N ARG A 127 -5.52 -4.54 15.22
CA ARG A 127 -5.58 -3.16 15.65
C ARG A 127 -6.96 -2.85 16.21
N GLY A 128 -7.10 -2.91 17.49
CA GLY A 128 -8.37 -2.68 18.16
C GLY A 128 -9.22 -3.92 18.35
N CYS A 129 -8.76 -5.08 17.92
CA CYS A 129 -9.15 -6.32 18.54
C CYS A 129 -8.41 -6.43 19.87
N GLU A 130 -9.00 -7.09 20.85
CA GLU A 130 -8.41 -7.32 22.17
C GLU A 130 -7.20 -8.29 22.12
N LEU A 131 -6.40 -8.18 21.08
CA LEU A 131 -5.19 -8.98 20.94
C LEU A 131 -4.06 -8.37 21.76
N THR A 132 -3.42 -9.21 22.54
CA THR A 132 -2.30 -8.84 23.41
C THR A 132 -1.06 -8.43 22.62
N THR A 133 -1.00 -8.83 21.36
CA THR A 133 0.13 -8.55 20.46
C THR A 133 -0.34 -7.65 19.33
N ASP A 134 0.20 -6.46 19.28
CA ASP A 134 -0.02 -5.54 18.16
C ASP A 134 0.88 -5.94 17.00
N TYR A 135 0.32 -6.32 15.88
CA TYR A 135 1.06 -6.55 14.66
C TYR A 135 0.40 -5.88 13.45
N THR A 136 1.19 -5.54 12.47
CA THR A 136 0.75 -4.91 11.23
C THR A 136 0.19 -5.96 10.28
N PRO A 137 -0.94 -5.71 9.59
CA PRO A 137 -1.44 -6.62 8.56
C PRO A 137 -0.33 -6.98 7.56
N GLY A 138 -0.21 -8.28 7.26
CA GLY A 138 0.85 -8.78 6.39
C GLY A 138 2.24 -8.85 6.99
N SER A 139 2.42 -8.52 8.27
CA SER A 139 3.75 -8.55 8.93
C SER A 139 4.39 -9.95 8.98
N GLN A 140 3.59 -10.99 8.87
CA GLN A 140 4.07 -12.37 8.82
C GLN A 140 4.44 -12.86 7.42
N ILE A 141 4.22 -12.05 6.39
CA ILE A 141 4.70 -12.35 5.05
C ILE A 141 6.22 -12.33 5.06
N SER A 142 6.86 -13.29 4.44
CA SER A 142 8.31 -13.47 4.49
C SER A 142 9.12 -12.23 4.06
N ALA A 143 8.57 -11.43 3.17
CA ALA A 143 9.14 -10.16 2.69
C ALA A 143 8.74 -8.95 3.54
N SER A 144 8.06 -9.11 4.66
CA SER A 144 7.51 -8.01 5.45
C SER A 144 8.48 -7.38 6.43
N LYS A 145 9.71 -7.89 6.53
CA LYS A 145 10.74 -7.26 7.35
C LYS A 145 11.05 -5.86 6.86
N SER A 146 11.41 -4.98 7.77
CA SER A 146 11.89 -3.65 7.44
C SER A 146 13.07 -3.70 6.47
N LEU A 147 13.24 -2.65 5.67
CA LEU A 147 14.29 -2.58 4.66
C LEU A 147 15.70 -2.78 5.27
N ASP A 148 15.92 -2.23 6.45
CA ASP A 148 17.17 -2.35 7.20
C ASP A 148 17.27 -3.64 8.04
N ARG A 149 16.21 -4.46 8.02
CA ARG A 149 16.09 -5.70 8.78
C ARG A 149 16.20 -5.53 10.31
N SER A 150 16.05 -4.31 10.81
CA SER A 150 16.12 -4.01 12.25
C SER A 150 14.89 -4.46 13.03
N GLY A 151 13.81 -4.79 12.33
CA GLY A 151 12.55 -5.19 12.94
C GLY A 151 11.49 -5.64 11.92
N PRO A 152 10.25 -5.79 12.35
CA PRO A 152 9.15 -6.08 11.45
C PRO A 152 8.89 -4.87 10.54
N GLY A 153 8.68 -5.11 9.25
CA GLY A 153 8.19 -4.10 8.32
C GLY A 153 6.74 -3.75 8.59
N LEU A 154 6.23 -2.73 7.89
CA LEU A 154 4.83 -2.33 7.99
C LEU A 154 3.86 -3.38 7.39
N GLY A 155 4.36 -4.33 6.60
CA GLY A 155 3.57 -5.38 5.94
C GLY A 155 2.85 -4.84 4.72
N ILE A 156 1.55 -4.61 4.82
CA ILE A 156 0.71 -3.97 3.80
C ILE A 156 0.10 -2.69 4.36
N ALA A 157 -0.27 -1.77 3.49
CA ALA A 157 -0.96 -0.54 3.86
C ALA A 157 -2.05 -0.24 2.84
N THR A 158 -3.16 0.32 3.31
CA THR A 158 -4.31 0.69 2.47
C THR A 158 -4.40 2.20 2.22
N PHE A 159 -3.36 2.95 2.59
CA PHE A 159 -3.24 4.37 2.28
C PHE A 159 -3.08 4.55 0.75
N PRO A 160 -3.64 5.62 0.12
CA PRO A 160 -3.48 5.81 -1.33
C PRO A 160 -2.02 5.95 -1.74
N GLY A 161 -1.67 5.43 -2.92
CA GLY A 161 -0.32 5.50 -3.49
C GLY A 161 0.25 4.17 -3.97
N GLY A 162 -0.49 3.08 -3.84
CA GLY A 162 -0.06 1.75 -4.31
C GLY A 162 -0.87 1.26 -5.48
N VAL A 163 -0.19 0.86 -6.57
CA VAL A 163 -0.83 0.33 -7.77
C VAL A 163 -0.15 -0.95 -8.24
N PRO A 164 -0.89 -1.87 -8.86
CA PRO A 164 -0.32 -3.09 -9.44
C PRO A 164 0.49 -2.79 -10.71
N LEU A 165 1.48 -3.64 -10.96
CA LEU A 165 2.28 -3.62 -12.16
C LEU A 165 1.93 -4.80 -13.06
N TYR A 166 1.73 -4.52 -14.33
CA TYR A 166 1.44 -5.52 -15.36
C TYR A 166 2.48 -5.53 -16.45
N MET A 167 2.83 -6.72 -16.92
CA MET A 167 3.63 -6.95 -18.10
C MET A 167 2.93 -7.97 -18.99
N LYS A 168 2.71 -7.66 -20.26
CA LYS A 168 2.00 -8.56 -21.20
C LYS A 168 0.66 -9.09 -20.65
N ASN A 169 -0.11 -8.22 -19.99
CA ASN A 169 -1.39 -8.53 -19.34
C ASN A 169 -1.27 -9.53 -18.17
N LYS A 170 -0.11 -9.67 -17.58
CA LYS A 170 0.12 -10.47 -16.38
C LYS A 170 0.55 -9.58 -15.22
N LEU A 171 0.00 -9.83 -14.05
CA LEU A 171 0.41 -9.17 -12.83
C LEU A 171 1.84 -9.62 -12.47
N VAL A 172 2.76 -8.67 -12.38
CA VAL A 172 4.18 -8.93 -12.10
C VAL A 172 4.66 -8.35 -10.77
N GLY A 173 3.90 -7.45 -10.18
CA GLY A 173 4.29 -6.82 -8.92
C GLY A 173 3.43 -5.62 -8.57
N GLY A 174 4.01 -4.70 -7.80
CA GLY A 174 3.39 -3.44 -7.43
C GLY A 174 4.40 -2.31 -7.31
N VAL A 175 3.90 -1.08 -7.47
CA VAL A 175 4.63 0.13 -7.16
C VAL A 175 3.89 0.93 -6.10
N GLY A 176 4.63 1.45 -5.14
CA GLY A 176 4.09 2.29 -4.07
C GLY A 176 4.83 3.62 -4.03
N VAL A 177 4.07 4.70 -3.89
CA VAL A 177 4.57 6.07 -3.86
C VAL A 177 4.03 6.79 -2.63
N CYS A 178 4.88 7.51 -1.94
CA CYS A 178 4.49 8.41 -0.84
C CYS A 178 5.38 9.65 -0.79
N GLY A 179 5.18 10.52 0.21
CA GLY A 179 5.94 11.75 0.37
C GLY A 179 5.33 12.96 -0.31
N VAL A 180 4.14 12.81 -0.91
CA VAL A 180 3.29 13.87 -1.46
C VAL A 180 1.87 13.69 -0.97
N ASN A 181 0.95 14.58 -1.40
CA ASN A 181 -0.46 14.36 -1.17
C ASN A 181 -0.87 12.97 -1.70
N PRO A 182 -1.56 12.15 -0.90
CA PRO A 182 -1.93 10.79 -1.27
C PRO A 182 -2.69 10.68 -2.60
N ASP A 183 -3.57 11.65 -2.88
CA ASP A 183 -4.33 11.67 -4.14
C ASP A 183 -3.46 11.94 -5.37
N GLN A 184 -2.29 12.53 -5.19
CA GLN A 184 -1.30 12.73 -6.25
C GLN A 184 -0.35 11.55 -6.38
N ALA A 185 -0.15 10.79 -5.29
CA ALA A 185 0.76 9.65 -5.27
C ALA A 185 0.23 8.46 -6.08
N GLU A 186 -1.07 8.26 -6.11
CA GLU A 186 -1.74 7.19 -6.85
C GLU A 186 -2.09 7.61 -8.26
#